data_ff0de779c34918f05615404fb9e70299
#
_entry.id   ff0de779c34918f05615404fb9e70299
#
_cell.length_a   1.000
_cell.length_b   1.000
_cell.length_c   1.000
_cell.angle_alpha   90.00
_cell.angle_beta   90.00
_cell.angle_gamma   90.00
#
_symmetry.space_group_name_H-M   'P 1'
#
loop_
_entity.id
_entity.type
_entity.pdbx_description
1 polymer ?
#
loop_
_entity_poly.entity_id
_entity_poly.type
_entity_poly.pdbx_seq_one_letter_code
_entity_poly.pdbx_strand_id
1 'polypeptide(L)'
;MHQYSGTVLAREPDFDKNIRRKYGAPFVDLHRVDLQRALYDRAQELGVKFQLDERVENVDPAGPSVTTKSGHKYDADLVVGADGLWSRTRQCFLGTADEPKPTGDLAYRIVLSLSQIEDPVLRLWISKPEVHFWIGPRSHAVGYSLKGGNMYNIVLLVPDDLPPGVAKESGNVEEMKKLFEGWDPV
;
A
#
# COMPACT_ATOMS: atom_id res chain seq x y z
N MET A 1 17.10 5.07 -9.40
CA MET A 1 16.27 4.52 -10.49
C MET A 1 17.17 3.78 -11.45
N HIS A 2 16.75 2.61 -11.90
CA HIS A 2 17.48 1.72 -12.77
C HIS A 2 16.65 1.41 -14.02
N GLN A 3 17.27 1.17 -15.12
CA GLN A 3 16.69 0.41 -16.22
C GLN A 3 16.53 -1.05 -15.79
N TYR A 4 15.63 -1.78 -16.37
CA TYR A 4 15.39 -3.20 -16.03
C TYR A 4 16.66 -4.07 -16.13
N SER A 5 17.64 -3.68 -16.96
CA SER A 5 18.95 -4.36 -17.12
C SER A 5 19.99 -4.00 -16.04
N GLY A 6 19.62 -3.19 -15.03
CA GLY A 6 20.51 -2.76 -13.96
C GLY A 6 21.25 -1.44 -14.21
N THR A 7 21.19 -0.87 -15.42
CA THR A 7 21.82 0.42 -15.71
C THR A 7 21.20 1.53 -14.86
N VAL A 8 22.01 2.27 -14.13
CA VAL A 8 21.53 3.41 -13.32
C VAL A 8 21.12 4.56 -14.23
N LEU A 9 19.86 4.96 -14.15
CA LEU A 9 19.28 6.08 -14.91
C LEU A 9 19.32 7.38 -14.12
N ALA A 10 19.08 7.32 -12.83
CA ALA A 10 19.09 8.50 -11.96
C ALA A 10 19.36 8.11 -10.50
N ARG A 11 19.96 9.03 -9.76
CA ARG A 11 20.14 8.97 -8.31
C ARG A 11 19.75 10.30 -7.69
N GLU A 12 19.13 10.24 -6.53
CA GLU A 12 18.88 11.39 -5.66
C GLU A 12 19.66 11.16 -4.36
N PRO A 13 20.90 11.63 -4.26
CA PRO A 13 21.69 11.54 -3.04
C PRO A 13 21.09 12.44 -1.96
N ASP A 14 21.32 12.09 -0.69
CA ASP A 14 20.83 12.87 0.46
C ASP A 14 19.30 13.10 0.46
N PHE A 15 18.53 12.16 -0.08
CA PHE A 15 17.08 12.30 -0.28
C PHE A 15 16.35 12.73 0.99
N ASP A 16 16.56 12.05 2.13
CA ASP A 16 15.92 12.42 3.41
C ASP A 16 16.29 13.84 3.85
N LYS A 17 17.56 14.22 3.74
CA LYS A 17 18.02 15.56 4.08
C LYS A 17 17.38 16.64 3.20
N ASN A 18 17.26 16.37 1.90
CA ASN A 18 16.66 17.29 0.94
C ASN A 18 15.15 17.43 1.19
N ILE A 19 14.45 16.34 1.46
CA ILE A 19 13.02 16.33 1.78
C ILE A 19 12.75 17.09 3.08
N ARG A 20 13.49 16.81 4.15
CA ARG A 20 13.35 17.56 5.42
C ARG A 20 13.59 19.05 5.26
N ARG A 21 14.61 19.44 4.47
CA ARG A 21 14.89 20.85 4.19
C ARG A 21 13.75 21.51 3.41
N LYS A 22 13.17 20.82 2.44
CA LYS A 22 12.14 21.36 1.54
C LYS A 22 10.76 21.38 2.16
N TYR A 23 10.40 20.36 2.93
CA TYR A 23 9.03 20.16 3.41
C TYR A 23 8.89 20.21 4.93
N GLY A 24 9.99 20.32 5.69
CA GLY A 24 9.96 20.35 7.16
C GLY A 24 9.65 18.99 7.82
N ALA A 25 9.53 17.92 7.03
CA ALA A 25 9.15 16.59 7.50
C ALA A 25 9.92 15.50 6.73
N PRO A 26 10.15 14.32 7.34
CA PRO A 26 10.78 13.20 6.65
C PRO A 26 9.83 12.58 5.61
N PHE A 27 10.39 11.97 4.58
CA PHE A 27 9.73 10.91 3.83
C PHE A 27 9.98 9.58 4.56
N VAL A 28 8.94 8.79 4.78
CA VAL A 28 9.06 7.52 5.50
C VAL A 28 8.28 6.42 4.81
N ASP A 29 8.93 5.28 4.64
CA ASP A 29 8.30 4.02 4.25
C ASP A 29 7.93 3.25 5.52
N LEU A 30 6.66 2.90 5.65
CA LEU A 30 6.12 2.27 6.86
C LEU A 30 5.43 0.95 6.54
N HIS A 31 5.60 -0.02 7.42
CA HIS A 31 4.75 -1.20 7.38
C HIS A 31 3.32 -0.81 7.76
N ARG A 32 2.34 -1.13 6.92
CA ARG A 32 0.96 -0.65 7.08
C ARG A 32 0.33 -0.98 8.44
N VAL A 33 0.63 -2.15 8.99
CA VAL A 33 0.14 -2.56 10.30
C VAL A 33 0.67 -1.65 11.41
N ASP A 34 1.96 -1.28 11.34
CA ASP A 34 2.58 -0.41 12.34
C ASP A 34 1.98 1.00 12.28
N LEU A 35 1.77 1.54 11.08
CA LEU A 35 1.10 2.82 10.89
C LEU A 35 -0.34 2.79 11.43
N GLN A 36 -1.11 1.76 11.06
CA GLN A 36 -2.49 1.61 11.53
C GLN A 36 -2.54 1.52 13.05
N ARG A 37 -1.65 0.76 13.67
CA ARG A 37 -1.58 0.60 15.12
C ARG A 37 -1.24 1.92 15.81
N ALA A 38 -0.22 2.62 15.33
CA ALA A 38 0.17 3.91 15.89
C ALA A 38 -0.96 4.94 15.84
N LEU A 39 -1.71 5.00 14.73
CA LEU A 39 -2.88 5.86 14.59
C LEU A 39 -4.02 5.44 15.52
N TYR A 40 -4.29 4.15 15.62
CA TYR A 40 -5.32 3.60 16.50
C TYR A 40 -5.01 3.89 17.98
N ASP A 41 -3.79 3.56 18.42
CA ASP A 41 -3.34 3.79 19.79
C ASP A 41 -3.45 5.30 20.16
N ARG A 42 -2.99 6.17 19.22
CA ARG A 42 -3.09 7.62 19.44
C ARG A 42 -4.54 8.12 19.50
N ALA A 43 -5.42 7.59 18.67
CA ALA A 43 -6.84 7.94 18.73
C ALA A 43 -7.48 7.50 20.05
N GLN A 44 -7.14 6.31 20.56
CA GLN A 44 -7.61 5.85 21.89
C GLN A 44 -7.11 6.77 23.02
N GLU A 45 -5.84 7.16 23.01
CA GLU A 45 -5.27 8.11 23.99
C GLU A 45 -6.04 9.44 24.00
N LEU A 46 -6.53 9.88 22.84
CA LEU A 46 -7.32 11.10 22.67
C LEU A 46 -8.81 10.92 23.02
N GLY A 47 -9.20 9.74 23.49
CA GLY A 47 -10.56 9.44 23.93
C GLY A 47 -11.53 9.05 22.82
N VAL A 48 -11.05 8.75 21.61
CA VAL A 48 -11.89 8.25 20.50
C VAL A 48 -12.44 6.88 20.87
N LYS A 49 -13.74 6.70 20.70
CA LYS A 49 -14.41 5.40 20.90
C LYS A 49 -14.46 4.65 19.58
N PHE A 50 -14.08 3.38 19.61
CA PHE A 50 -14.11 2.50 18.46
C PHE A 50 -15.24 1.47 18.59
N GLN A 51 -15.99 1.28 17.52
CA GLN A 51 -16.92 0.19 17.35
C GLN A 51 -16.35 -0.72 16.24
N LEU A 52 -15.70 -1.80 16.66
CA LEU A 52 -15.12 -2.78 15.74
C LEU A 52 -16.18 -3.77 15.27
N ASP A 53 -15.95 -4.43 14.12
CA ASP A 53 -16.86 -5.38 13.49
C ASP A 53 -18.23 -4.80 13.10
N GLU A 54 -18.35 -3.47 13.08
CA GLU A 54 -19.54 -2.73 12.67
C GLU A 54 -19.41 -2.23 11.24
N ARG A 55 -19.83 -3.05 10.30
CA ARG A 55 -19.83 -2.68 8.87
C ARG A 55 -20.98 -1.72 8.58
N VAL A 56 -20.68 -0.50 8.18
CA VAL A 56 -21.67 0.47 7.73
C VAL A 56 -22.35 0.00 6.45
N GLU A 57 -23.67 -0.04 6.45
CA GLU A 57 -24.50 -0.46 5.33
C GLU A 57 -25.28 0.70 4.71
N ASN A 58 -25.64 1.68 5.53
CA ASN A 58 -26.31 2.88 5.05
C ASN A 58 -25.81 4.12 5.78
N VAL A 59 -25.78 5.23 5.05
CA VAL A 59 -25.49 6.57 5.54
C VAL A 59 -26.63 7.49 5.14
N ASP A 60 -27.24 8.18 6.08
CA ASP A 60 -28.27 9.18 5.83
C ASP A 60 -27.61 10.56 5.83
N PRO A 61 -27.54 11.25 4.68
CA PRO A 61 -26.93 12.56 4.61
C PRO A 61 -27.87 13.70 5.11
N ALA A 62 -29.18 13.44 5.19
CA ALA A 62 -30.16 14.44 5.62
C ALA A 62 -30.24 14.56 7.15
N GLY A 63 -30.08 13.45 7.86
CA GLY A 63 -29.94 13.45 9.31
C GLY A 63 -28.66 12.66 9.65
N PRO A 64 -27.50 13.33 9.91
CA PRO A 64 -26.21 12.66 9.94
C PRO A 64 -26.20 11.40 10.81
N SER A 65 -26.43 10.25 10.18
CA SER A 65 -26.50 8.97 10.85
C SER A 65 -25.98 7.85 9.99
N VAL A 66 -25.53 6.78 10.63
CA VAL A 66 -25.11 5.55 9.96
C VAL A 66 -25.89 4.36 10.52
N THR A 67 -26.21 3.41 9.65
CA THR A 67 -26.77 2.11 10.03
C THR A 67 -25.80 1.02 9.63
N THR A 68 -25.53 0.10 10.54
CA THR A 68 -24.61 -1.01 10.32
C THR A 68 -25.34 -2.27 9.91
N LYS A 69 -24.61 -3.24 9.37
CA LYS A 69 -25.14 -4.54 8.97
C LYS A 69 -25.76 -5.33 10.15
N SER A 70 -25.29 -5.09 11.37
CA SER A 70 -25.87 -5.64 12.61
C SER A 70 -27.19 -4.99 13.02
N GLY A 71 -27.61 -3.92 12.32
CA GLY A 71 -28.85 -3.19 12.60
C GLY A 71 -28.70 -2.04 13.60
N HIS A 72 -27.50 -1.79 14.12
CA HIS A 72 -27.28 -0.64 15.00
C HIS A 72 -27.33 0.66 14.21
N LYS A 73 -27.95 1.68 14.82
CA LYS A 73 -27.99 3.03 14.29
C LYS A 73 -27.16 3.96 15.18
N TYR A 74 -26.35 4.80 14.58
CA TYR A 74 -25.54 5.83 15.26
C TYR A 74 -25.88 7.18 14.65
N ASP A 75 -26.36 8.10 15.48
CA ASP A 75 -26.64 9.49 15.13
C ASP A 75 -25.47 10.37 15.57
N ALA A 76 -25.14 11.40 14.79
CA ALA A 76 -24.05 12.32 15.07
C ALA A 76 -24.35 13.71 14.52
N ASP A 77 -23.56 14.72 14.94
CA ASP A 77 -23.62 16.06 14.36
C ASP A 77 -22.95 16.13 12.99
N LEU A 78 -21.97 15.24 12.74
CA LEU A 78 -21.24 15.10 11.49
C LEU A 78 -20.83 13.65 11.29
N VAL A 79 -20.99 13.15 10.07
CA VAL A 79 -20.47 11.85 9.61
C VAL A 79 -19.37 12.07 8.59
N VAL A 80 -18.20 11.47 8.83
CA VAL A 80 -17.05 11.52 7.90
C VAL A 80 -16.83 10.16 7.29
N GLY A 81 -17.01 10.05 5.98
CA GLY A 81 -16.73 8.83 5.22
C GLY A 81 -15.24 8.68 4.94
N ALA A 82 -14.60 7.70 5.57
CA ALA A 82 -13.19 7.35 5.37
C ALA A 82 -13.04 5.86 4.99
N ASP A 83 -14.01 5.32 4.27
CA ASP A 83 -14.19 3.89 3.97
C ASP A 83 -13.54 3.45 2.63
N GLY A 84 -12.68 4.32 2.05
CA GLY A 84 -11.71 3.96 1.01
C GLY A 84 -12.28 3.66 -0.37
N LEU A 85 -11.58 2.79 -1.11
CA LEU A 85 -11.87 2.51 -2.52
C LEU A 85 -13.28 1.94 -2.75
N TRP A 86 -13.73 1.02 -1.88
CA TRP A 86 -15.04 0.37 -1.91
C TRP A 86 -16.07 1.10 -1.07
N SER A 87 -16.00 2.43 -1.03
CA SER A 87 -16.77 3.30 -0.15
C SER A 87 -18.27 3.10 -0.28
N ARG A 88 -18.90 2.66 0.79
CA ARG A 88 -20.34 2.61 0.93
C ARG A 88 -20.94 4.00 1.13
N THR A 89 -20.23 4.85 1.87
CA THR A 89 -20.60 6.25 2.07
C THR A 89 -20.78 6.98 0.72
N ARG A 90 -19.83 6.79 -0.19
CA ARG A 90 -19.89 7.36 -1.55
C ARG A 90 -21.12 6.85 -2.32
N GLN A 91 -21.40 5.55 -2.28
CA GLN A 91 -22.57 4.97 -2.94
C GLN A 91 -23.88 5.53 -2.38
N CYS A 92 -24.01 5.64 -1.05
CA CYS A 92 -25.19 6.24 -0.42
C CYS A 92 -25.38 7.71 -0.83
N PHE A 93 -24.29 8.47 -0.89
CA PHE A 93 -24.31 9.88 -1.25
C PHE A 93 -24.67 10.11 -2.72
N LEU A 94 -24.14 9.28 -3.62
CA LEU A 94 -24.41 9.38 -5.07
C LEU A 94 -25.77 8.77 -5.48
N GLY A 95 -26.35 7.92 -4.63
CA GLY A 95 -27.57 7.19 -4.96
C GLY A 95 -27.41 6.12 -6.05
N THR A 96 -26.18 5.82 -6.45
CA THR A 96 -25.84 4.86 -7.49
C THR A 96 -24.67 3.97 -7.08
N ALA A 97 -24.60 2.77 -7.66
CA ALA A 97 -23.39 1.95 -7.56
C ALA A 97 -22.24 2.65 -8.29
N ASP A 98 -21.13 2.83 -7.56
CA ASP A 98 -19.90 3.39 -8.11
C ASP A 98 -18.76 2.44 -7.75
N GLU A 99 -18.55 1.46 -8.61
CA GLU A 99 -17.53 0.43 -8.40
C GLU A 99 -16.18 0.87 -8.92
N PRO A 100 -15.09 0.50 -8.24
CA PRO A 100 -13.74 0.75 -8.73
C PRO A 100 -13.51 0.11 -10.09
N LYS A 101 -12.81 0.84 -10.95
CA LYS A 101 -12.42 0.35 -12.28
C LYS A 101 -10.99 -0.18 -12.24
N PRO A 102 -10.71 -1.35 -12.82
CA PRO A 102 -9.34 -1.84 -13.01
C PRO A 102 -8.50 -0.83 -13.79
N THR A 103 -7.26 -0.64 -13.38
CA THR A 103 -6.30 0.26 -14.06
C THR A 103 -5.56 -0.42 -15.20
N GLY A 104 -5.64 -1.74 -15.29
CA GLY A 104 -4.90 -2.56 -16.25
C GLY A 104 -3.52 -3.00 -15.74
N ASP A 105 -3.22 -2.75 -14.46
CA ASP A 105 -1.98 -3.17 -13.82
C ASP A 105 -2.26 -4.14 -12.68
N LEU A 106 -1.47 -5.21 -12.62
CA LEU A 106 -1.41 -6.20 -11.55
C LEU A 106 -0.15 -5.99 -10.72
N ALA A 107 -0.23 -6.16 -9.41
CA ALA A 107 0.92 -6.03 -8.52
C ALA A 107 1.18 -7.32 -7.73
N TYR A 108 2.34 -7.94 -7.96
CA TYR A 108 2.92 -8.90 -7.01
C TYR A 108 3.51 -8.12 -5.84
N ARG A 109 3.17 -8.54 -4.62
CA ARG A 109 3.65 -7.89 -3.39
C ARG A 109 4.34 -8.91 -2.51
N ILE A 110 5.60 -8.63 -2.19
CA ILE A 110 6.47 -9.51 -1.42
C ILE A 110 7.01 -8.69 -0.25
N VAL A 111 6.95 -9.25 0.95
CA VAL A 111 7.61 -8.70 2.14
C VAL A 111 8.48 -9.79 2.73
N LEU A 112 9.77 -9.51 2.80
CA LEU A 112 10.78 -10.43 3.32
C LEU A 112 11.34 -9.92 4.64
N SER A 113 11.56 -10.82 5.59
CA SER A 113 12.39 -10.53 6.75
C SER A 113 13.87 -10.58 6.35
N LEU A 114 14.69 -9.66 6.87
CA LEU A 114 16.13 -9.66 6.63
C LEU A 114 16.79 -11.00 7.03
N SER A 115 16.23 -11.68 8.04
CA SER A 115 16.70 -13.00 8.49
C SER A 115 16.51 -14.13 7.46
N GLN A 116 15.62 -13.94 6.48
CA GLN A 116 15.38 -14.92 5.40
C GLN A 116 16.39 -14.79 4.26
N ILE A 117 17.18 -13.72 4.25
CA ILE A 117 18.18 -13.49 3.21
C ILE A 117 19.51 -14.09 3.65
N GLU A 118 19.96 -15.12 2.95
CA GLU A 118 21.20 -15.83 3.29
C GLU A 118 22.46 -15.11 2.82
N ASP A 119 22.41 -14.49 1.62
CA ASP A 119 23.54 -13.75 1.07
C ASP A 119 23.85 -12.49 1.90
N PRO A 120 25.06 -12.40 2.48
CA PRO A 120 25.44 -11.28 3.34
C PRO A 120 25.59 -9.96 2.58
N VAL A 121 25.94 -9.99 1.30
CA VAL A 121 26.09 -8.78 0.47
C VAL A 121 24.71 -8.24 0.15
N LEU A 122 23.80 -9.09 -0.27
CA LEU A 122 22.40 -8.69 -0.54
C LEU A 122 21.74 -8.21 0.76
N ARG A 123 21.95 -8.91 1.89
CA ARG A 123 21.43 -8.49 3.19
C ARG A 123 21.88 -7.08 3.57
N LEU A 124 23.17 -6.78 3.39
CA LEU A 124 23.71 -5.44 3.65
C LEU A 124 23.10 -4.40 2.71
N TRP A 125 22.91 -4.74 1.45
CA TRP A 125 22.36 -3.84 0.45
C TRP A 125 20.90 -3.47 0.74
N ILE A 126 20.02 -4.45 0.99
CA ILE A 126 18.61 -4.22 1.26
C ILE A 126 18.31 -3.61 2.63
N SER A 127 19.26 -3.68 3.59
CA SER A 127 19.11 -3.05 4.92
C SER A 127 19.26 -1.53 4.88
N LYS A 128 19.84 -0.98 3.81
CA LYS A 128 19.99 0.46 3.66
C LYS A 128 18.64 1.15 3.48
N PRO A 129 18.46 2.36 4.02
CA PRO A 129 17.23 3.13 3.87
C PRO A 129 17.17 3.79 2.48
N GLU A 130 17.08 2.97 1.45
CA GLU A 130 17.05 3.38 0.04
C GLU A 130 15.78 2.84 -0.62
N VAL A 131 15.27 3.57 -1.61
CA VAL A 131 14.19 3.12 -2.49
C VAL A 131 14.76 2.92 -3.87
N HIS A 132 14.55 1.73 -4.42
CA HIS A 132 15.01 1.35 -5.74
C HIS A 132 13.83 1.16 -6.68
N PHE A 133 13.97 1.66 -7.91
CA PHE A 133 13.01 1.48 -8.99
C PHE A 133 13.73 0.88 -10.17
N TRP A 134 13.19 -0.20 -10.74
CA TRP A 134 13.60 -0.75 -12.04
C TRP A 134 12.46 -0.53 -13.02
N ILE A 135 12.77 0.08 -14.15
CA ILE A 135 11.80 0.41 -15.19
C ILE A 135 12.12 -0.39 -16.44
N GLY A 136 11.16 -1.16 -16.89
CA GLY A 136 11.25 -2.00 -18.09
C GLY A 136 10.03 -1.87 -18.99
N PRO A 137 10.00 -2.63 -20.08
CA PRO A 137 8.87 -2.64 -21.00
C PRO A 137 7.59 -3.13 -20.29
N ARG A 138 6.58 -2.26 -20.22
CA ARG A 138 5.25 -2.52 -19.63
C ARG A 138 5.26 -3.03 -18.18
N SER A 139 6.41 -3.01 -17.52
CA SER A 139 6.54 -3.50 -16.14
C SER A 139 7.54 -2.65 -15.37
N HIS A 140 7.41 -2.63 -14.05
CA HIS A 140 8.40 -2.02 -13.19
C HIS A 140 8.43 -2.70 -11.83
N ALA A 141 9.59 -2.61 -11.18
CA ALA A 141 9.80 -3.12 -9.83
C ALA A 141 10.15 -1.97 -8.89
N VAL A 142 9.66 -2.04 -7.67
CA VAL A 142 9.99 -1.11 -6.60
C VAL A 142 10.40 -1.90 -5.38
N GLY A 143 11.57 -1.58 -4.83
CA GLY A 143 12.07 -2.20 -3.61
C GLY A 143 12.50 -1.17 -2.59
N TYR A 144 12.17 -1.38 -1.31
CA TYR A 144 12.57 -0.50 -0.22
C TYR A 144 12.61 -1.21 1.13
N SER A 145 13.49 -0.74 2.00
CA SER A 145 13.61 -1.26 3.36
C SER A 145 12.48 -0.76 4.27
N LEU A 146 12.11 -1.60 5.24
CA LEU A 146 11.11 -1.32 6.27
C LEU A 146 11.68 -1.65 7.65
N LYS A 147 11.05 -1.13 8.71
CA LYS A 147 11.40 -1.43 10.12
C LYS A 147 12.88 -1.27 10.41
N GLY A 148 13.47 -0.14 9.97
CA GLY A 148 14.89 0.14 10.18
C GLY A 148 15.82 -0.86 9.50
N GLY A 149 15.44 -1.37 8.33
CA GLY A 149 16.23 -2.33 7.55
C GLY A 149 16.02 -3.80 7.93
N ASN A 150 15.11 -4.10 8.87
CA ASN A 150 14.84 -5.50 9.28
C ASN A 150 13.88 -6.23 8.33
N MET A 151 13.21 -5.50 7.45
CA MET A 151 12.32 -6.06 6.44
C MET A 151 12.55 -5.35 5.10
N TYR A 152 12.26 -6.04 4.01
CA TYR A 152 12.31 -5.49 2.66
C TYR A 152 10.99 -5.73 1.94
N ASN A 153 10.44 -4.68 1.36
CA ASN A 153 9.23 -4.77 0.55
C ASN A 153 9.58 -4.68 -0.92
N ILE A 154 9.00 -5.56 -1.72
CA ILE A 154 9.12 -5.58 -3.17
C ILE A 154 7.72 -5.52 -3.76
N VAL A 155 7.53 -4.63 -4.71
CA VAL A 155 6.31 -4.55 -5.52
C VAL A 155 6.71 -4.67 -6.98
N LEU A 156 6.18 -5.68 -7.65
CA LEU A 156 6.40 -5.93 -9.06
C LEU A 156 5.09 -5.62 -9.79
N LEU A 157 5.09 -4.63 -10.67
CA LEU A 157 3.92 -4.25 -11.46
C LEU A 157 4.07 -4.77 -12.88
N VAL A 158 3.02 -5.44 -13.34
CA VAL A 158 2.90 -6.06 -14.66
C VAL A 158 1.51 -5.77 -15.23
N PRO A 159 1.28 -5.93 -16.52
CA PRO A 159 -0.07 -5.86 -17.08
C PRO A 159 -1.02 -6.84 -16.39
N ASP A 160 -2.24 -6.39 -16.13
CA ASP A 160 -3.29 -7.20 -15.52
C ASP A 160 -3.81 -8.22 -16.54
N ASP A 161 -3.68 -9.49 -16.22
CA ASP A 161 -4.16 -10.65 -16.99
C ASP A 161 -5.17 -11.50 -16.22
N LEU A 162 -5.65 -10.99 -15.05
CA LEU A 162 -6.65 -11.68 -14.26
C LEU A 162 -8.00 -11.75 -15.01
N PRO A 163 -8.76 -12.81 -14.79
CA PRO A 163 -10.10 -12.92 -15.36
C PRO A 163 -11.01 -11.75 -14.94
N PRO A 164 -11.94 -11.31 -15.79
CA PRO A 164 -12.87 -10.25 -15.45
C PRO A 164 -13.60 -10.50 -14.11
N GLY A 165 -13.60 -9.48 -13.25
CA GLY A 165 -14.20 -9.54 -11.91
C GLY A 165 -13.30 -10.14 -10.82
N VAL A 166 -12.12 -10.61 -11.14
CA VAL A 166 -11.13 -11.07 -10.16
C VAL A 166 -10.22 -9.89 -9.79
N ALA A 167 -10.32 -9.41 -8.56
CA ALA A 167 -9.52 -8.30 -8.07
C ALA A 167 -8.26 -8.74 -7.29
N LYS A 168 -8.15 -10.02 -6.95
CA LYS A 168 -7.06 -10.56 -6.16
C LYS A 168 -6.98 -12.07 -6.33
N GLU A 169 -5.76 -12.57 -6.54
CA GLU A 169 -5.43 -13.99 -6.59
C GLU A 169 -4.16 -14.28 -5.80
N SER A 170 -3.95 -15.53 -5.42
CA SER A 170 -2.68 -15.97 -4.84
C SER A 170 -1.61 -16.03 -5.93
N GLY A 171 -0.54 -15.26 -5.78
CA GLY A 171 0.53 -15.22 -6.76
C GLY A 171 1.28 -16.55 -6.88
N ASN A 172 1.68 -16.87 -8.11
CA ASN A 172 2.55 -17.99 -8.42
C ASN A 172 4.01 -17.49 -8.54
N VAL A 173 4.90 -18.01 -7.71
CA VAL A 173 6.30 -17.56 -7.66
C VAL A 173 7.05 -17.87 -8.97
N GLU A 174 6.79 -19.02 -9.57
CA GLU A 174 7.47 -19.41 -10.82
C GLU A 174 7.00 -18.56 -12.01
N GLU A 175 5.73 -18.24 -12.06
CA GLU A 175 5.17 -17.30 -13.04
C GLU A 175 5.78 -15.89 -12.86
N MET A 176 5.81 -15.40 -11.62
CA MET A 176 6.43 -14.12 -11.30
C MET A 176 7.90 -14.07 -11.72
N LYS A 177 8.70 -15.09 -11.42
CA LYS A 177 10.11 -15.18 -11.87
C LYS A 177 10.24 -15.12 -13.38
N LYS A 178 9.37 -15.83 -14.11
CA LYS A 178 9.38 -15.85 -15.58
C LYS A 178 9.08 -14.47 -16.18
N LEU A 179 8.17 -13.70 -15.58
CA LEU A 179 7.84 -12.35 -16.03
C LEU A 179 9.02 -11.36 -15.89
N PHE A 180 9.95 -11.62 -14.98
CA PHE A 180 11.14 -10.80 -14.73
C PHE A 180 12.44 -11.49 -15.17
N GLU A 181 12.36 -12.52 -16.00
CA GLU A 181 13.54 -13.17 -16.57
C GLU A 181 14.36 -12.18 -17.43
N GLY A 182 15.67 -12.17 -17.21
CA GLY A 182 16.59 -11.24 -17.91
C GLY A 182 16.62 -9.82 -17.32
N TRP A 183 15.92 -9.56 -16.22
CA TRP A 183 16.07 -8.32 -15.47
C TRP A 183 17.35 -8.33 -14.62
N ASP A 184 17.65 -7.19 -13.98
CA ASP A 184 18.75 -7.01 -13.05
C ASP A 184 18.78 -8.17 -12.04
N PRO A 185 19.92 -8.87 -11.87
CA PRO A 185 20.00 -10.02 -10.97
C PRO A 185 19.99 -9.68 -9.48
N VAL A 186 19.98 -8.39 -9.12
CA VAL A 186 19.94 -7.91 -7.71
C VAL A 186 18.55 -8.06 -7.11
#